data_f7947c7df8cc704843f97e754f4ed18d
#
_entry.id   f7947c7df8cc704843f97e754f4ed18d
#
_cell.length_a   1.000
_cell.length_b   1.000
_cell.length_c   1.000
_cell.angle_alpha   90.00
_cell.angle_beta   90.00
_cell.angle_gamma   90.00
#
_symmetry.space_group_name_H-M   'P 1'
#
loop_
_entity.id
_entity.type
_entity.pdbx_description
1 polymer ?
#
loop_
_entity_poly.entity_id
_entity_poly.type
_entity_poly.pdbx_seq_one_letter_code
_entity_poly.pdbx_strand_id
1 'polypeptide(L)'
;MTALENIKKEFITNLLINQNKGVENIQKNLYSYEDYENLLQSAYEVIKNNPDDDITSIRKKMYETSGINEAVNHLIYEMEMAPSLSISYGTKNYQEVINAGKVNQINTSENSIYDLASISKLFTSISILKLASENIIDLSKDITYYDERFHNLKGVTLLSLLTFNTPLITKGRIDEKDISYEESKNRLYNIMVNENFLSTANPYTDLGAMVLKEVISKVTNQNFYDFVKENIIDKANMQKTSIFVNPQDLSYLAPTDNTIVYKNGEFIFRNIPLGTVNDEKAQILGQQANDFAGHAGLFSTSENMAKFAISLMKYDILSEKYLKSMSKNATGRFIEELNSYKQFFGQLCYSKNPNPKATEVYHPLSGTSFAMGGYTGNQFTLDPENNVFAFLGSNRTNNRVANISGFDKSKIKHFPSGKETILIGNKEYINSSTYSSKRDEALRCTLKLSLSYLFLEYYVNTLENEIDLTGTYSRHI
;
A
#
# COMPACT_ATOMS: atom_id res chain seq x y z
N MET A 1 18.26 -11.47 -35.29
CA MET A 1 17.67 -10.91 -34.05
C MET A 1 18.57 -9.74 -33.66
N THR A 2 18.02 -8.55 -33.41
CA THR A 2 18.82 -7.39 -33.01
C THR A 2 19.28 -7.55 -31.52
N ALA A 3 20.31 -6.80 -31.11
CA ALA A 3 20.76 -6.81 -29.72
C ALA A 3 19.59 -6.49 -28.76
N LEU A 4 18.79 -5.47 -29.08
CA LEU A 4 17.62 -5.08 -28.30
C LEU A 4 16.57 -6.21 -28.19
N GLU A 5 16.34 -6.98 -29.27
CA GLU A 5 15.41 -8.13 -29.20
C GLU A 5 15.92 -9.23 -28.26
N ASN A 6 17.23 -9.52 -28.28
CA ASN A 6 17.84 -10.49 -27.37
C ASN A 6 17.74 -10.04 -25.91
N ILE A 7 18.04 -8.77 -25.63
CA ILE A 7 17.95 -8.18 -24.30
C ILE A 7 16.49 -8.21 -23.80
N LYS A 8 15.50 -7.85 -24.65
CA LYS A 8 14.07 -7.96 -24.31
C LYS A 8 13.70 -9.38 -23.93
N LYS A 9 14.12 -10.37 -24.71
CA LYS A 9 13.84 -11.79 -24.45
C LYS A 9 14.44 -12.26 -23.13
N GLU A 10 15.66 -11.88 -22.83
CA GLU A 10 16.33 -12.20 -21.57
C GLU A 10 15.62 -11.53 -20.38
N PHE A 11 15.30 -10.27 -20.49
CA PHE A 11 14.56 -9.51 -19.48
C PHE A 11 13.19 -10.15 -19.16
N ILE A 12 12.40 -10.50 -20.18
CA ILE A 12 11.11 -11.20 -20.00
C ILE A 12 11.33 -12.55 -19.32
N THR A 13 12.37 -13.28 -19.68
CA THR A 13 12.69 -14.56 -19.03
C THR A 13 12.96 -14.37 -17.52
N ASN A 14 13.68 -13.32 -17.15
CA ASN A 14 13.91 -12.97 -15.75
C ASN A 14 12.61 -12.62 -15.01
N LEU A 15 11.71 -11.86 -15.62
CA LEU A 15 10.39 -11.56 -15.06
C LEU A 15 9.55 -12.83 -14.85
N LEU A 16 9.58 -13.77 -15.80
CA LEU A 16 8.90 -15.06 -15.71
C LEU A 16 9.43 -15.91 -14.55
N ILE A 17 10.73 -15.90 -14.31
CA ILE A 17 11.33 -16.59 -13.17
C ILE A 17 10.89 -15.91 -11.87
N ASN A 18 10.98 -14.58 -11.82
CA ASN A 18 10.72 -13.81 -10.62
C ASN A 18 9.25 -13.86 -10.19
N GLN A 19 8.29 -13.93 -11.13
CA GLN A 19 6.87 -14.03 -10.75
C GLN A 19 6.54 -15.29 -9.94
N ASN A 20 7.36 -16.33 -10.04
CA ASN A 20 7.15 -17.61 -9.40
C ASN A 20 7.95 -17.78 -8.08
N LYS A 21 8.80 -16.81 -7.72
CA LYS A 21 9.58 -16.86 -6.48
C LYS A 21 8.68 -16.64 -5.26
N GLY A 22 8.81 -17.49 -4.28
CA GLY A 22 8.11 -17.33 -2.99
C GLY A 22 6.60 -17.59 -3.01
N VAL A 23 6.04 -18.10 -4.12
CA VAL A 23 4.60 -18.36 -4.26
C VAL A 23 4.27 -19.86 -4.27
N GLU A 24 3.03 -20.16 -3.89
CA GLU A 24 2.45 -21.51 -3.99
C GLU A 24 2.00 -21.81 -5.43
N ASN A 25 1.72 -23.09 -5.72
CA ASN A 25 1.34 -23.55 -7.08
C ASN A 25 0.16 -22.76 -7.67
N ILE A 26 -0.84 -22.40 -6.85
CA ILE A 26 -2.01 -21.62 -7.29
C ILE A 26 -1.70 -20.18 -7.70
N GLN A 27 -0.51 -19.68 -7.39
CA GLN A 27 -0.05 -18.33 -7.69
C GLN A 27 1.01 -18.27 -8.79
N LYS A 28 1.41 -19.47 -9.33
CA LYS A 28 2.44 -19.57 -10.37
C LYS A 28 1.87 -19.27 -11.76
N ASN A 29 2.71 -18.75 -12.62
CA ASN A 29 2.43 -18.54 -14.04
C ASN A 29 1.17 -17.69 -14.31
N LEU A 30 0.91 -16.69 -13.45
CA LEU A 30 -0.23 -15.79 -13.61
C LEU A 30 -0.09 -14.85 -14.82
N TYR A 31 1.14 -14.68 -15.31
CA TYR A 31 1.49 -13.89 -16.48
C TYR A 31 2.36 -14.73 -17.42
N SER A 32 1.98 -14.83 -18.68
CA SER A 32 2.70 -15.58 -19.69
C SER A 32 3.84 -14.77 -20.32
N TYR A 33 4.69 -15.41 -21.14
CA TYR A 33 5.70 -14.71 -21.93
C TYR A 33 5.05 -13.66 -22.85
N GLU A 34 3.96 -14.02 -23.52
CA GLU A 34 3.22 -13.13 -24.43
C GLU A 34 2.62 -11.94 -23.67
N ASP A 35 2.11 -12.14 -22.45
CA ASP A 35 1.60 -11.05 -21.61
C ASP A 35 2.70 -10.04 -21.28
N TYR A 36 3.92 -10.50 -20.91
CA TYR A 36 5.06 -9.61 -20.68
C TYR A 36 5.55 -8.95 -21.95
N GLU A 37 5.53 -9.66 -23.08
CA GLU A 37 5.90 -9.09 -24.37
C GLU A 37 4.97 -7.93 -24.73
N ASN A 38 3.66 -8.13 -24.61
CA ASN A 38 2.65 -7.10 -24.82
C ASN A 38 2.78 -5.93 -23.82
N LEU A 39 3.08 -6.23 -22.56
CA LEU A 39 3.28 -5.20 -21.53
C LEU A 39 4.44 -4.28 -21.86
N LEU A 40 5.55 -4.82 -22.35
CA LEU A 40 6.79 -4.09 -22.64
C LEU A 40 6.86 -3.54 -24.08
N GLN A 41 5.89 -3.84 -24.96
CA GLN A 41 5.94 -3.49 -26.37
C GLN A 41 6.11 -1.99 -26.59
N SER A 42 5.38 -1.14 -25.85
CA SER A 42 5.51 0.33 -25.98
C SER A 42 6.93 0.79 -25.61
N ALA A 43 7.50 0.28 -24.52
CA ALA A 43 8.85 0.61 -24.09
C ALA A 43 9.90 0.16 -25.11
N TYR A 44 9.74 -1.06 -25.64
CA TYR A 44 10.59 -1.59 -26.70
C TYR A 44 10.59 -0.71 -27.97
N GLU A 45 9.39 -0.30 -28.44
CA GLU A 45 9.28 0.59 -29.63
C GLU A 45 9.87 1.98 -29.36
N VAL A 46 9.71 2.53 -28.15
CA VAL A 46 10.34 3.81 -27.79
C VAL A 46 11.86 3.71 -27.89
N ILE A 47 12.48 2.68 -27.33
CA ILE A 47 13.95 2.48 -27.40
C ILE A 47 14.38 2.27 -28.86
N LYS A 48 13.72 1.36 -29.58
CA LYS A 48 14.03 0.99 -30.96
C LYS A 48 14.00 2.18 -31.92
N ASN A 49 13.02 3.07 -31.75
CA ASN A 49 12.80 4.20 -32.68
C ASN A 49 13.61 5.45 -32.29
N ASN A 50 14.30 5.43 -31.15
CA ASN A 50 15.09 6.56 -30.65
C ASN A 50 16.47 6.10 -30.14
N PRO A 51 17.28 5.46 -31.00
CA PRO A 51 18.54 4.83 -30.55
C PRO A 51 19.62 5.82 -30.11
N ASP A 52 19.50 7.10 -30.52
CA ASP A 52 20.46 8.16 -30.20
C ASP A 52 20.04 9.06 -29.06
N ASP A 53 18.84 8.82 -28.47
CA ASP A 53 18.33 9.59 -27.38
C ASP A 53 18.99 9.19 -26.04
N ASP A 54 19.18 10.17 -25.17
CA ASP A 54 19.59 9.90 -23.80
C ASP A 54 18.47 9.24 -22.97
N ILE A 55 18.86 8.64 -21.85
CA ILE A 55 17.96 7.89 -20.98
C ILE A 55 16.79 8.76 -20.44
N THR A 56 17.01 10.06 -20.25
CA THR A 56 15.98 11.00 -19.76
C THR A 56 14.93 11.24 -20.85
N SER A 57 15.38 11.45 -22.08
CA SER A 57 14.50 11.61 -23.25
C SER A 57 13.68 10.35 -23.53
N ILE A 58 14.29 9.16 -23.41
CA ILE A 58 13.59 7.88 -23.54
C ILE A 58 12.52 7.73 -22.43
N ARG A 59 12.84 8.00 -21.17
CA ARG A 59 11.86 7.93 -20.07
C ARG A 59 10.69 8.87 -20.29
N LYS A 60 10.95 10.11 -20.75
CA LYS A 60 9.90 11.08 -21.05
C LYS A 60 8.95 10.55 -22.15
N LYS A 61 9.47 9.95 -23.22
CA LYS A 61 8.64 9.35 -24.26
C LYS A 61 7.84 8.14 -23.77
N MET A 62 8.43 7.30 -22.90
CA MET A 62 7.70 6.20 -22.25
C MET A 62 6.56 6.73 -21.37
N TYR A 63 6.78 7.81 -20.61
CA TYR A 63 5.75 8.47 -19.84
C TYR A 63 4.61 9.00 -20.73
N GLU A 64 4.93 9.72 -21.80
CA GLU A 64 3.96 10.31 -22.73
C GLU A 64 3.07 9.25 -23.42
N THR A 65 3.56 8.02 -23.57
CA THR A 65 2.83 6.90 -24.19
C THR A 65 2.16 5.96 -23.17
N SER A 66 2.28 6.24 -21.87
CA SER A 66 1.84 5.31 -20.81
C SER A 66 0.35 5.29 -20.53
N GLY A 67 -0.39 6.33 -20.94
CA GLY A 67 -1.81 6.52 -20.61
C GLY A 67 -2.06 6.97 -19.16
N ILE A 68 -1.01 7.30 -18.41
CA ILE A 68 -1.16 7.62 -16.98
C ILE A 68 -1.85 8.96 -16.74
N ASN A 69 -1.60 9.96 -17.61
CA ASN A 69 -2.26 11.26 -17.50
C ASN A 69 -3.77 11.13 -17.72
N GLU A 70 -4.18 10.32 -18.69
CA GLU A 70 -5.58 10.02 -18.97
C GLU A 70 -6.24 9.34 -17.77
N ALA A 71 -5.61 8.31 -17.19
CA ALA A 71 -6.13 7.59 -16.03
C ALA A 71 -6.26 8.51 -14.80
N VAL A 72 -5.27 9.37 -14.55
CA VAL A 72 -5.29 10.33 -13.43
C VAL A 72 -6.35 11.43 -13.66
N ASN A 73 -6.43 11.97 -14.87
CA ASN A 73 -7.44 12.98 -15.22
C ASN A 73 -8.85 12.43 -15.08
N HIS A 74 -9.08 11.22 -15.57
CA HIS A 74 -10.38 10.55 -15.44
C HIS A 74 -10.79 10.38 -13.97
N LEU A 75 -9.87 9.88 -13.13
CA LEU A 75 -10.14 9.63 -11.71
C LEU A 75 -10.44 10.93 -10.93
N ILE A 76 -9.68 12.00 -11.17
CA ILE A 76 -9.70 13.22 -10.35
C ILE A 76 -10.65 14.28 -10.90
N TYR A 77 -10.66 14.51 -12.22
CA TYR A 77 -11.41 15.64 -12.80
C TYR A 77 -12.72 15.22 -13.45
N GLU A 78 -12.84 14.01 -13.99
CA GLU A 78 -14.07 13.57 -14.63
C GLU A 78 -15.00 12.82 -13.65
N MET A 79 -14.46 11.85 -12.90
CA MET A 79 -15.21 11.12 -11.87
C MET A 79 -15.26 11.84 -10.53
N GLU A 80 -14.35 12.77 -10.28
CA GLU A 80 -14.20 13.51 -9.00
C GLU A 80 -14.10 12.58 -7.77
N MET A 81 -13.52 11.38 -7.94
CA MET A 81 -13.47 10.35 -6.90
C MET A 81 -12.67 10.76 -5.67
N ALA A 82 -11.71 11.68 -5.82
CA ALA A 82 -10.95 12.29 -4.74
C ALA A 82 -10.60 13.74 -5.07
N PRO A 83 -10.43 14.63 -4.07
CA PRO A 83 -10.01 16.01 -4.29
C PRO A 83 -8.57 16.14 -4.76
N SER A 84 -7.70 15.22 -4.33
CA SER A 84 -6.28 15.26 -4.62
C SER A 84 -5.67 13.88 -4.77
N LEU A 85 -4.58 13.82 -5.53
CA LEU A 85 -3.81 12.62 -5.77
C LEU A 85 -2.35 12.97 -6.00
N SER A 86 -1.44 12.24 -5.36
CA SER A 86 0.00 12.32 -5.58
C SER A 86 0.54 10.89 -5.68
N ILE A 87 1.17 10.53 -6.80
CA ILE A 87 1.72 9.20 -7.02
C ILE A 87 3.23 9.32 -7.17
N SER A 88 3.99 8.62 -6.32
CA SER A 88 5.40 8.34 -6.55
C SER A 88 5.59 6.90 -7.02
N TYR A 89 6.45 6.70 -8.01
CA TYR A 89 6.68 5.38 -8.60
C TYR A 89 8.06 5.32 -9.28
N GLY A 90 8.52 4.12 -9.56
CA GLY A 90 9.79 3.92 -10.26
C GLY A 90 10.49 2.64 -9.87
N THR A 91 11.81 2.68 -9.99
CA THR A 91 12.75 1.61 -9.66
C THR A 91 13.55 1.95 -8.39
N LYS A 92 14.42 1.05 -7.97
CA LYS A 92 15.39 1.34 -6.89
C LYS A 92 16.32 2.53 -7.22
N ASN A 93 16.55 2.81 -8.51
CA ASN A 93 17.53 3.80 -8.98
C ASN A 93 16.90 5.08 -9.52
N TYR A 94 15.59 5.06 -9.81
CA TYR A 94 14.89 6.18 -10.43
C TYR A 94 13.45 6.30 -9.93
N GLN A 95 13.02 7.52 -9.66
CA GLN A 95 11.66 7.81 -9.22
C GLN A 95 11.08 9.03 -9.92
N GLU A 96 9.77 9.00 -10.08
CA GLU A 96 8.96 10.13 -10.56
C GLU A 96 7.76 10.37 -9.65
N VAL A 97 7.18 11.56 -9.73
CA VAL A 97 5.97 11.93 -9.01
C VAL A 97 4.98 12.58 -9.97
N ILE A 98 3.72 12.13 -9.90
CA ILE A 98 2.60 12.72 -10.63
C ILE A 98 1.62 13.29 -9.60
N ASN A 99 1.14 14.51 -9.86
CA ASN A 99 0.23 15.21 -8.97
C ASN A 99 -1.01 15.68 -9.73
N ALA A 100 -2.19 15.56 -9.10
CA ALA A 100 -3.46 16.06 -9.64
C ALA A 100 -4.39 16.55 -8.54
N GLY A 101 -5.27 17.49 -8.89
CA GLY A 101 -6.23 18.05 -7.95
C GLY A 101 -5.63 19.05 -6.98
N LYS A 102 -6.32 19.26 -5.85
CA LYS A 102 -5.96 20.28 -4.86
C LYS A 102 -6.10 19.79 -3.43
N VAL A 103 -5.18 20.24 -2.58
CA VAL A 103 -5.22 20.12 -1.13
C VAL A 103 -5.43 21.53 -0.56
N ASN A 104 -6.52 21.77 0.19
CA ASN A 104 -6.82 23.06 0.80
C ASN A 104 -6.67 24.26 -0.18
N GLN A 105 -7.18 24.15 -1.41
CA GLN A 105 -7.04 25.14 -2.49
C GLN A 105 -5.63 25.26 -3.12
N ILE A 106 -4.61 24.61 -2.57
CA ILE A 106 -3.26 24.56 -3.13
C ILE A 106 -3.19 23.38 -4.12
N ASN A 107 -2.53 23.56 -5.25
CA ASN A 107 -2.28 22.46 -6.18
C ASN A 107 -1.50 21.34 -5.48
N THR A 108 -1.94 20.10 -5.69
CA THR A 108 -1.25 18.93 -5.17
C THR A 108 0.21 18.89 -5.65
N SER A 109 1.11 18.52 -4.76
CA SER A 109 2.54 18.38 -5.02
C SER A 109 3.11 17.18 -4.28
N GLU A 110 4.37 16.87 -4.53
CA GLU A 110 5.14 15.84 -3.78
C GLU A 110 5.24 16.14 -2.28
N ASN A 111 4.98 17.40 -1.88
CA ASN A 111 4.93 17.83 -0.49
C ASN A 111 3.54 17.71 0.16
N SER A 112 2.52 17.33 -0.61
CA SER A 112 1.18 17.09 -0.08
C SER A 112 1.20 15.92 0.89
N ILE A 113 0.62 16.13 2.08
CA ILE A 113 0.66 15.17 3.20
C ILE A 113 -0.67 14.43 3.24
N TYR A 114 -0.60 13.12 3.37
CA TYR A 114 -1.77 12.24 3.43
C TYR A 114 -1.79 11.41 4.71
N ASP A 115 -2.97 11.21 5.27
CA ASP A 115 -3.20 10.19 6.29
C ASP A 115 -3.07 8.80 5.66
N LEU A 116 -2.03 8.07 6.02
CA LEU A 116 -1.70 6.76 5.44
C LEU A 116 -2.73 5.67 5.78
N ALA A 117 -3.56 5.89 6.81
CA ALA A 117 -4.50 4.90 7.31
C ALA A 117 -3.82 3.53 7.48
N SER A 118 -4.39 2.46 6.93
CA SER A 118 -3.88 1.08 7.08
C SER A 118 -2.52 0.80 6.44
N ILE A 119 -1.98 1.67 5.58
CA ILE A 119 -0.58 1.54 5.13
C ILE A 119 0.37 1.60 6.33
N SER A 120 -0.01 2.27 7.41
CA SER A 120 0.71 2.31 8.69
C SER A 120 1.02 0.91 9.24
N LYS A 121 0.22 -0.13 8.93
CA LYS A 121 0.49 -1.52 9.32
C LYS A 121 1.81 -2.07 8.79
N LEU A 122 2.30 -1.56 7.65
CA LEU A 122 3.61 -1.96 7.13
C LEU A 122 4.74 -1.59 8.08
N PHE A 123 4.64 -0.45 8.76
CA PHE A 123 5.64 -0.03 9.75
C PHE A 123 5.64 -0.96 10.97
N THR A 124 4.47 -1.43 11.40
CA THR A 124 4.34 -2.44 12.47
C THR A 124 4.91 -3.79 12.03
N SER A 125 4.58 -4.24 10.82
CA SER A 125 5.13 -5.48 10.26
C SER A 125 6.66 -5.45 10.21
N ILE A 126 7.22 -4.40 9.64
CA ILE A 126 8.67 -4.23 9.51
C ILE A 126 9.34 -4.15 10.90
N SER A 127 8.72 -3.49 11.88
CA SER A 127 9.22 -3.41 13.25
C SER A 127 9.32 -4.79 13.91
N ILE A 128 8.28 -5.61 13.82
CA ILE A 128 8.28 -6.99 14.32
C ILE A 128 9.34 -7.83 13.60
N LEU A 129 9.41 -7.74 12.28
CA LEU A 129 10.36 -8.51 11.48
C LEU A 129 11.82 -8.10 11.75
N LYS A 130 12.04 -6.81 12.00
CA LYS A 130 13.36 -6.30 12.41
C LYS A 130 13.79 -6.92 13.76
N LEU A 131 12.93 -6.89 14.76
CA LEU A 131 13.22 -7.51 16.07
C LEU A 131 13.42 -9.03 15.93
N ALA A 132 12.69 -9.70 15.05
CA ALA A 132 12.90 -11.11 14.75
C ALA A 132 14.24 -11.36 14.04
N SER A 133 14.66 -10.48 13.13
CA SER A 133 15.94 -10.58 12.43
C SER A 133 17.14 -10.39 13.36
N GLU A 134 16.94 -9.66 14.44
CA GLU A 134 17.93 -9.39 15.50
C GLU A 134 17.87 -10.43 16.63
N ASN A 135 17.04 -11.48 16.51
CA ASN A 135 16.79 -12.52 17.51
C ASN A 135 16.29 -11.99 18.88
N ILE A 136 15.69 -10.80 18.91
CA ILE A 136 15.08 -10.23 20.10
C ILE A 136 13.72 -10.88 20.37
N ILE A 137 12.98 -11.22 19.28
CA ILE A 137 11.72 -11.96 19.34
C ILE A 137 11.77 -13.19 18.46
N ASP A 138 10.95 -14.19 18.80
CA ASP A 138 10.68 -15.38 18.00
C ASP A 138 9.20 -15.35 17.58
N LEU A 139 8.93 -15.27 16.29
CA LEU A 139 7.58 -15.17 15.74
C LEU A 139 6.70 -16.39 16.06
N SER A 140 7.29 -17.55 16.37
CA SER A 140 6.59 -18.77 16.73
C SER A 140 6.14 -18.81 18.19
N LYS A 141 6.64 -17.90 19.01
CA LYS A 141 6.29 -17.83 20.44
C LYS A 141 4.90 -17.23 20.67
N ASP A 142 4.31 -17.69 21.74
CA ASP A 142 3.06 -17.18 22.30
C ASP A 142 3.18 -15.69 22.69
N ILE A 143 2.16 -14.92 22.43
CA ILE A 143 2.11 -13.50 22.76
C ILE A 143 2.29 -13.27 24.26
N THR A 144 1.70 -14.13 25.09
CA THR A 144 1.77 -14.01 26.56
C THR A 144 3.19 -14.23 27.10
N TYR A 145 4.08 -14.83 26.30
CA TYR A 145 5.50 -14.92 26.63
C TYR A 145 6.18 -13.54 26.64
N TYR A 146 5.76 -12.65 25.77
CA TYR A 146 6.31 -11.29 25.64
C TYR A 146 5.50 -10.26 26.46
N ASP A 147 4.18 -10.43 26.52
CA ASP A 147 3.28 -9.51 27.21
C ASP A 147 2.10 -10.24 27.86
N GLU A 148 2.25 -10.50 29.17
CA GLU A 148 1.26 -11.20 29.99
C GLU A 148 -0.09 -10.48 30.12
N ARG A 149 -0.16 -9.19 29.78
CA ARG A 149 -1.42 -8.43 29.77
C ARG A 149 -2.44 -9.01 28.79
N PHE A 150 -1.98 -9.69 27.74
CA PHE A 150 -2.83 -10.38 26.76
C PHE A 150 -3.16 -11.82 27.16
N HIS A 151 -3.47 -12.06 28.43
CA HIS A 151 -3.71 -13.40 29.00
C HIS A 151 -4.79 -14.22 28.27
N ASN A 152 -5.80 -13.56 27.64
CA ASN A 152 -6.84 -14.23 26.84
C ASN A 152 -6.32 -14.74 25.47
N LEU A 153 -5.11 -14.36 25.07
CA LEU A 153 -4.48 -14.80 23.82
C LEU A 153 -3.45 -15.91 24.05
N LYS A 154 -3.53 -16.63 25.16
CA LYS A 154 -2.67 -17.79 25.40
C LYS A 154 -2.81 -18.82 24.26
N GLY A 155 -1.70 -19.25 23.70
CA GLY A 155 -1.65 -20.13 22.53
C GLY A 155 -1.63 -19.41 21.17
N VAL A 156 -1.82 -18.09 21.17
CA VAL A 156 -1.73 -17.28 19.95
C VAL A 156 -0.30 -16.83 19.73
N THR A 157 0.27 -17.12 18.56
CA THR A 157 1.65 -16.73 18.24
C THR A 157 1.72 -15.34 17.61
N LEU A 158 2.90 -14.70 17.70
CA LEU A 158 3.15 -13.44 16.99
C LEU A 158 2.94 -13.60 15.48
N LEU A 159 3.40 -14.71 14.89
CA LEU A 159 3.23 -14.99 13.46
C LEU A 159 1.75 -15.07 13.06
N SER A 160 0.90 -15.67 13.89
CA SER A 160 -0.52 -15.83 13.57
C SER A 160 -1.27 -14.48 13.55
N LEU A 161 -0.89 -13.52 14.40
CA LEU A 161 -1.41 -12.15 14.32
C LEU A 161 -0.84 -11.38 13.13
N LEU A 162 0.46 -11.49 12.91
CA LEU A 162 1.16 -10.84 11.80
C LEU A 162 0.57 -11.23 10.44
N THR A 163 0.04 -12.45 10.33
CA THR A 163 -0.50 -13.03 9.09
C THR A 163 -2.03 -13.08 9.02
N PHE A 164 -2.75 -12.39 9.90
CA PHE A 164 -4.22 -12.41 9.99
C PHE A 164 -4.84 -13.81 10.19
N ASN A 165 -4.08 -14.78 10.68
CA ASN A 165 -4.57 -16.15 10.88
C ASN A 165 -5.34 -16.34 12.20
N THR A 166 -5.28 -15.38 13.12
CA THR A 166 -6.06 -15.41 14.34
C THR A 166 -7.13 -14.32 14.27
N PRO A 167 -8.40 -14.70 14.12
CA PRO A 167 -9.51 -13.76 14.21
C PRO A 167 -9.68 -13.28 15.64
N LEU A 168 -9.77 -11.98 15.82
CA LEU A 168 -9.82 -11.34 17.12
C LEU A 168 -11.14 -10.58 17.32
N ILE A 169 -11.59 -10.49 18.57
CA ILE A 169 -12.76 -9.73 18.98
C ILE A 169 -12.52 -9.05 20.33
N THR A 170 -13.11 -7.88 20.52
CA THR A 170 -13.14 -7.14 21.78
C THR A 170 -14.53 -7.16 22.39
N LYS A 171 -14.61 -7.11 23.71
CA LYS A 171 -15.87 -6.92 24.42
C LYS A 171 -16.26 -5.44 24.39
N GLY A 172 -17.07 -5.06 23.42
CA GLY A 172 -17.38 -3.66 23.10
C GLY A 172 -16.36 -3.04 22.13
N ARG A 173 -16.70 -1.87 21.58
CA ARG A 173 -15.85 -1.16 20.62
C ARG A 173 -14.72 -0.42 21.34
N ILE A 174 -13.51 -0.52 20.82
CA ILE A 174 -12.34 0.25 21.28
C ILE A 174 -12.52 1.76 21.01
N ASP A 175 -13.27 2.09 19.97
CA ASP A 175 -13.60 3.44 19.50
C ASP A 175 -15.05 3.82 19.78
N GLU A 176 -15.60 3.35 20.88
CA GLU A 176 -16.94 3.75 21.30
C GLU A 176 -17.01 5.27 21.57
N LYS A 177 -18.14 5.89 21.23
CA LYS A 177 -18.30 7.32 21.45
C LYS A 177 -18.05 7.69 22.91
N ASP A 178 -17.26 8.72 23.13
CA ASP A 178 -16.91 9.24 24.47
C ASP A 178 -16.13 8.25 25.39
N ILE A 179 -15.56 7.18 24.80
CA ILE A 179 -14.71 6.25 25.54
C ILE A 179 -13.41 6.93 25.99
N SER A 180 -12.98 6.67 27.22
CA SER A 180 -11.68 7.15 27.70
C SER A 180 -10.53 6.33 27.10
N TYR A 181 -9.32 6.91 27.07
CA TYR A 181 -8.10 6.21 26.71
C TYR A 181 -7.90 4.94 27.53
N GLU A 182 -8.06 5.04 28.85
CA GLU A 182 -7.85 3.93 29.78
C GLU A 182 -8.84 2.78 29.51
N GLU A 183 -10.12 3.09 29.30
CA GLU A 183 -11.11 2.05 28.98
C GLU A 183 -10.88 1.45 27.60
N SER A 184 -10.52 2.25 26.60
CA SER A 184 -10.15 1.76 25.27
C SER A 184 -8.96 0.80 25.33
N LYS A 185 -7.95 1.14 26.11
CA LYS A 185 -6.75 0.32 26.33
C LYS A 185 -7.06 -0.94 27.13
N ASN A 186 -7.92 -0.85 28.13
CA ASN A 186 -8.42 -2.00 28.88
C ASN A 186 -9.15 -2.99 27.96
N ARG A 187 -10.01 -2.51 27.05
CA ARG A 187 -10.66 -3.37 26.04
C ARG A 187 -9.68 -4.04 25.10
N LEU A 188 -8.60 -3.37 24.73
CA LEU A 188 -7.53 -3.95 23.93
C LEU A 188 -6.81 -5.08 24.68
N TYR A 189 -6.45 -4.91 25.95
CA TYR A 189 -5.80 -5.96 26.74
C TYR A 189 -6.72 -7.15 27.06
N ASN A 190 -8.03 -6.94 27.05
CA ASN A 190 -9.04 -7.99 27.23
C ASN A 190 -9.53 -8.60 25.90
N ILE A 191 -8.82 -8.39 24.81
CA ILE A 191 -9.11 -8.98 23.51
C ILE A 191 -9.10 -10.52 23.58
N MET A 192 -9.93 -11.15 22.75
CA MET A 192 -10.09 -12.61 22.72
C MET A 192 -10.04 -13.13 21.28
N VAL A 193 -9.76 -14.42 21.12
CA VAL A 193 -9.97 -15.12 19.84
C VAL A 193 -11.46 -15.19 19.55
N ASN A 194 -11.86 -14.86 18.32
CA ASN A 194 -13.23 -14.98 17.85
C ASN A 194 -13.51 -16.41 17.38
N GLU A 195 -13.98 -17.26 18.26
CA GLU A 195 -14.30 -18.66 17.97
C GLU A 195 -15.45 -18.85 16.97
N ASN A 196 -16.29 -17.82 16.79
CA ASN A 196 -17.42 -17.82 15.86
C ASN A 196 -17.05 -17.27 14.47
N PHE A 197 -15.77 -17.04 14.20
CA PHE A 197 -15.32 -16.49 12.92
C PHE A 197 -15.49 -17.53 11.80
N LEU A 198 -16.22 -17.16 10.75
CA LEU A 198 -16.43 -18.02 9.61
C LEU A 198 -15.13 -18.18 8.78
N SER A 199 -14.76 -19.41 8.47
CA SER A 199 -13.56 -19.71 7.69
C SER A 199 -13.57 -19.08 6.27
N THR A 200 -14.75 -18.79 5.75
CA THR A 200 -14.99 -18.13 4.46
C THR A 200 -14.90 -16.61 4.55
N ALA A 201 -14.96 -16.02 5.75
CA ALA A 201 -14.92 -14.56 5.94
C ALA A 201 -13.53 -13.99 5.66
N ASN A 202 -13.49 -12.69 5.33
CA ASN A 202 -12.24 -11.96 5.19
C ASN A 202 -11.57 -11.82 6.58
N PRO A 203 -10.33 -12.31 6.76
CA PRO A 203 -9.66 -12.32 8.06
C PRO A 203 -9.03 -10.97 8.43
N TYR A 204 -9.09 -9.96 7.57
CA TYR A 204 -8.51 -8.66 7.83
C TYR A 204 -9.04 -8.02 9.12
N THR A 205 -8.12 -7.58 9.97
CA THR A 205 -8.45 -6.87 11.22
C THR A 205 -7.35 -5.87 11.59
N ASP A 206 -7.73 -4.79 12.27
CA ASP A 206 -6.79 -3.83 12.86
C ASP A 206 -6.19 -4.35 14.16
N LEU A 207 -6.94 -5.21 14.86
CA LEU A 207 -6.64 -5.63 16.22
C LEU A 207 -5.29 -6.35 16.36
N GLY A 208 -4.92 -7.18 15.39
CA GLY A 208 -3.63 -7.87 15.38
C GLY A 208 -2.45 -6.90 15.39
N ALA A 209 -2.50 -5.87 14.56
CA ALA A 209 -1.44 -4.86 14.50
C ALA A 209 -1.36 -4.04 15.80
N MET A 210 -2.50 -3.76 16.43
CA MET A 210 -2.57 -3.06 17.73
C MET A 210 -1.94 -3.89 18.86
N VAL A 211 -2.19 -5.20 18.89
CA VAL A 211 -1.56 -6.13 19.86
C VAL A 211 -0.04 -6.20 19.61
N LEU A 212 0.38 -6.38 18.36
CA LEU A 212 1.81 -6.43 18.00
C LEU A 212 2.55 -5.15 18.39
N LYS A 213 1.92 -3.97 18.24
CA LYS A 213 2.45 -2.70 18.73
C LYS A 213 2.74 -2.71 20.22
N GLU A 214 1.81 -3.23 21.03
CA GLU A 214 2.00 -3.32 22.49
C GLU A 214 3.15 -4.27 22.85
N VAL A 215 3.27 -5.40 22.14
CA VAL A 215 4.40 -6.34 22.29
C VAL A 215 5.73 -5.65 21.98
N ILE A 216 5.82 -4.89 20.88
CA ILE A 216 7.05 -4.16 20.52
C ILE A 216 7.42 -3.18 21.64
N SER A 217 6.46 -2.36 22.09
CA SER A 217 6.71 -1.41 23.18
C SER A 217 7.16 -2.09 24.47
N LYS A 218 6.60 -3.25 24.81
CA LYS A 218 6.96 -4.03 26.00
C LYS A 218 8.38 -4.59 25.90
N VAL A 219 8.72 -5.21 24.78
CA VAL A 219 10.03 -5.88 24.56
C VAL A 219 11.15 -4.86 24.44
N THR A 220 10.91 -3.73 23.81
CA THR A 220 11.92 -2.68 23.62
C THR A 220 11.98 -1.70 24.80
N ASN A 221 10.98 -1.72 25.67
CA ASN A 221 10.78 -0.72 26.72
C ASN A 221 10.81 0.73 26.19
N GLN A 222 10.22 0.94 25.02
CA GLN A 222 10.22 2.19 24.28
C GLN A 222 8.81 2.53 23.79
N ASN A 223 8.50 3.83 23.68
CA ASN A 223 7.33 4.29 22.96
C ASN A 223 7.40 3.78 21.50
N PHE A 224 6.30 3.25 20.97
CA PHE A 224 6.35 2.60 19.67
C PHE A 224 6.62 3.59 18.53
N TYR A 225 6.09 4.81 18.63
CA TYR A 225 6.42 5.83 17.63
C TYR A 225 7.90 6.16 17.62
N ASP A 226 8.54 6.28 18.79
CA ASP A 226 9.98 6.54 18.89
C ASP A 226 10.78 5.38 18.27
N PHE A 227 10.38 4.14 18.53
CA PHE A 227 10.98 2.96 17.88
C PHE A 227 10.88 3.02 16.36
N VAL A 228 9.67 3.30 15.82
CA VAL A 228 9.43 3.41 14.37
C VAL A 228 10.21 4.58 13.78
N LYS A 229 10.25 5.71 14.49
CA LYS A 229 11.00 6.89 14.07
C LYS A 229 12.50 6.57 13.92
N GLU A 230 13.10 6.02 14.94
CA GLU A 230 14.54 5.70 14.96
C GLU A 230 14.91 4.62 13.92
N ASN A 231 14.11 3.55 13.83
CA ASN A 231 14.48 2.36 13.08
C ASN A 231 13.99 2.33 11.64
N ILE A 232 13.01 3.17 11.28
CA ILE A 232 12.42 3.21 9.93
C ILE A 232 12.45 4.62 9.36
N ILE A 233 11.79 5.58 10.01
CA ILE A 233 11.58 6.93 9.47
C ILE A 233 12.90 7.66 9.25
N ASP A 234 13.75 7.72 10.27
CA ASP A 234 15.04 8.41 10.21
C ASP A 234 16.02 7.68 9.27
N LYS A 235 16.02 6.34 9.26
CA LYS A 235 16.85 5.55 8.35
C LYS A 235 16.49 5.73 6.88
N ALA A 236 15.20 5.87 6.58
CA ALA A 236 14.73 6.15 5.23
C ALA A 236 14.73 7.65 4.89
N ASN A 237 15.16 8.52 5.79
CA ASN A 237 15.12 9.98 5.60
C ASN A 237 13.71 10.52 5.26
N MET A 238 12.69 10.04 5.98
CA MET A 238 11.28 10.38 5.78
C MET A 238 10.84 11.54 6.68
N GLN A 239 11.43 12.72 6.51
CA GLN A 239 11.31 13.86 7.43
C GLN A 239 9.89 14.40 7.63
N LYS A 240 8.97 14.17 6.68
CA LYS A 240 7.56 14.55 6.76
C LYS A 240 6.62 13.39 7.12
N THR A 241 7.17 12.32 7.70
CA THR A 241 6.39 11.17 8.17
C THR A 241 6.31 11.19 9.69
N SER A 242 5.10 11.28 10.23
CA SER A 242 4.89 11.41 11.67
C SER A 242 3.43 11.11 12.07
N ILE A 243 3.19 11.00 13.38
CA ILE A 243 1.83 10.93 13.96
C ILE A 243 1.16 12.30 14.10
N PHE A 244 1.93 13.38 13.98
CA PHE A 244 1.43 14.76 13.97
C PHE A 244 2.02 15.53 12.80
N VAL A 245 1.22 16.38 12.21
CA VAL A 245 1.68 17.31 11.16
C VAL A 245 2.12 18.62 11.80
N ASN A 246 3.31 19.09 11.42
CA ASN A 246 3.78 20.38 11.91
C ASN A 246 2.79 21.50 11.54
N PRO A 247 2.53 22.48 12.44
CA PRO A 247 1.60 23.55 12.16
C PRO A 247 1.88 24.33 10.86
N GLN A 248 3.15 24.52 10.51
CA GLN A 248 3.58 25.17 9.27
C GLN A 248 3.26 24.36 7.99
N ASP A 249 3.06 23.04 8.11
CA ASP A 249 2.78 22.14 7.00
C ASP A 249 1.28 21.83 6.85
N LEU A 250 0.41 22.31 7.74
CA LEU A 250 -1.03 22.04 7.74
C LEU A 250 -1.74 22.45 6.44
N SER A 251 -1.23 23.48 5.76
CA SER A 251 -1.77 23.89 4.45
C SER A 251 -1.58 22.83 3.35
N TYR A 252 -0.59 21.96 3.50
CA TYR A 252 -0.28 20.85 2.60
C TYR A 252 -0.95 19.54 3.02
N LEU A 253 -1.59 19.50 4.19
CA LEU A 253 -2.29 18.30 4.66
C LEU A 253 -3.61 18.13 3.93
N ALA A 254 -3.77 17.01 3.24
CA ALA A 254 -5.00 16.61 2.59
C ALA A 254 -6.07 16.25 3.64
N PRO A 255 -7.14 17.05 3.77
CA PRO A 255 -8.16 16.78 4.77
C PRO A 255 -8.92 15.49 4.47
N THR A 256 -9.37 14.83 5.52
CA THR A 256 -10.29 13.67 5.45
C THR A 256 -11.61 13.97 6.14
N ASP A 257 -11.87 15.24 6.41
CA ASP A 257 -13.07 15.72 7.09
C ASP A 257 -14.36 15.45 6.29
N ASN A 258 -15.47 15.48 7.01
CA ASN A 258 -16.81 15.26 6.45
C ASN A 258 -16.91 13.95 5.64
N THR A 259 -16.25 12.90 6.14
CA THR A 259 -16.40 11.55 5.60
C THR A 259 -17.80 11.04 5.88
N ILE A 260 -18.53 10.62 4.83
CA ILE A 260 -19.91 10.18 4.92
C ILE A 260 -19.95 8.65 4.79
N VAL A 261 -20.61 7.98 5.73
CA VAL A 261 -20.82 6.53 5.70
C VAL A 261 -22.29 6.19 5.88
N TYR A 262 -22.81 5.21 5.14
CA TYR A 262 -24.14 4.66 5.36
C TYR A 262 -24.08 3.51 6.37
N LYS A 263 -24.82 3.62 7.45
CA LYS A 263 -24.84 2.61 8.51
C LYS A 263 -26.19 2.59 9.23
N ASN A 264 -26.75 1.40 9.46
CA ASN A 264 -28.01 1.20 10.17
C ASN A 264 -29.20 1.99 9.59
N GLY A 265 -29.23 2.16 8.25
CA GLY A 265 -30.34 2.84 7.56
C GLY A 265 -30.17 4.35 7.40
N GLU A 266 -29.07 4.95 7.87
CA GLU A 266 -28.84 6.40 7.82
C GLU A 266 -27.44 6.76 7.36
N PHE A 267 -27.25 8.01 6.89
CA PHE A 267 -25.95 8.58 6.57
C PHE A 267 -25.38 9.30 7.78
N ILE A 268 -24.20 8.88 8.20
CA ILE A 268 -23.43 9.46 9.30
C ILE A 268 -22.31 10.31 8.73
N PHE A 269 -22.26 11.57 9.15
CA PHE A 269 -21.20 12.52 8.81
C PHE A 269 -20.16 12.52 9.93
N ARG A 270 -18.90 12.26 9.56
CA ARG A 270 -17.77 12.25 10.48
C ARG A 270 -16.99 13.54 10.34
N ASN A 271 -16.99 14.34 11.40
CA ASN A 271 -16.18 15.55 11.50
C ASN A 271 -14.78 15.17 11.98
N ILE A 272 -13.80 15.34 11.13
CA ILE A 272 -12.40 15.00 11.41
C ILE A 272 -11.56 16.26 11.26
N PRO A 273 -11.20 16.94 12.37
CA PRO A 273 -10.42 18.16 12.33
C PRO A 273 -9.08 17.98 11.59
N LEU A 274 -8.64 18.99 10.88
CA LEU A 274 -7.36 18.98 10.18
C LEU A 274 -6.22 18.69 11.17
N GLY A 275 -5.34 17.75 10.84
CA GLY A 275 -4.27 17.26 11.73
C GLY A 275 -4.66 16.08 12.62
N THR A 276 -5.95 15.71 12.61
CA THR A 276 -6.44 14.50 13.28
C THR A 276 -6.48 13.33 12.29
N VAL A 277 -6.02 12.15 12.72
CA VAL A 277 -6.09 10.93 11.88
C VAL A 277 -7.53 10.51 11.66
N ASN A 278 -7.82 9.92 10.51
CA ASN A 278 -9.18 9.49 10.14
C ASN A 278 -9.71 8.35 11.02
N ASP A 279 -8.85 7.42 11.44
CA ASP A 279 -9.24 6.26 12.25
C ASP A 279 -9.43 6.61 13.73
N GLU A 280 -10.63 6.36 14.26
CA GLU A 280 -11.00 6.72 15.64
C GLU A 280 -10.19 5.95 16.69
N LYS A 281 -9.83 4.69 16.44
CA LYS A 281 -8.96 3.90 17.34
C LYS A 281 -7.56 4.50 17.40
N ALA A 282 -7.05 4.95 16.26
CA ALA A 282 -5.75 5.60 16.18
C ALA A 282 -5.75 7.02 16.79
N GLN A 283 -6.88 7.72 16.80
CA GLN A 283 -7.02 8.95 17.57
C GLN A 283 -6.84 8.69 19.07
N ILE A 284 -7.56 7.71 19.62
CA ILE A 284 -7.59 7.41 21.05
C ILE A 284 -6.28 6.75 21.50
N LEU A 285 -5.88 5.63 20.87
CA LEU A 285 -4.74 4.82 21.30
C LEU A 285 -3.40 5.26 20.70
N GLY A 286 -3.43 6.22 19.79
CA GLY A 286 -2.26 6.81 19.14
C GLY A 286 -2.10 8.27 19.48
N GLN A 287 -2.74 9.20 18.75
CA GLN A 287 -2.51 10.63 18.88
C GLN A 287 -2.73 11.16 20.31
N GLN A 288 -3.81 10.76 21.02
CA GLN A 288 -4.06 11.19 22.40
C GLN A 288 -2.99 10.68 23.37
N ALA A 289 -2.38 9.56 23.07
CA ALA A 289 -1.29 8.97 23.85
C ALA A 289 0.10 9.47 23.44
N ASN A 290 0.20 10.36 22.47
CA ASN A 290 1.46 10.76 21.83
C ASN A 290 2.29 9.55 21.36
N ASP A 291 1.60 8.57 20.75
CA ASP A 291 2.20 7.32 20.28
C ASP A 291 1.62 6.91 18.93
N PHE A 292 2.16 5.87 18.33
CA PHE A 292 1.66 5.26 17.11
C PHE A 292 0.80 4.02 17.45
N ALA A 293 -0.44 4.01 16.95
CA ALA A 293 -1.41 2.95 17.30
C ALA A 293 -1.14 1.59 16.61
N GLY A 294 -0.19 1.51 15.69
CA GLY A 294 0.25 0.29 15.02
C GLY A 294 -0.55 -0.12 13.79
N HIS A 295 -1.85 0.16 13.74
CA HIS A 295 -2.72 -0.22 12.61
C HIS A 295 -3.01 0.94 11.65
N ALA A 296 -2.97 2.17 12.14
CA ALA A 296 -3.21 3.43 11.44
C ALA A 296 -2.59 4.58 12.24
N GLY A 297 -2.52 5.79 11.68
CA GLY A 297 -2.17 6.99 12.43
C GLY A 297 -0.86 7.65 12.00
N LEU A 298 -0.23 7.21 10.91
CA LEU A 298 0.90 7.93 10.31
C LEU A 298 0.42 8.83 9.18
N PHE A 299 0.98 10.03 9.12
CA PHE A 299 0.92 10.93 7.97
C PHE A 299 2.21 10.84 7.18
N SER A 300 2.16 10.99 5.84
CA SER A 300 3.34 11.00 4.98
C SER A 300 3.08 11.71 3.66
N THR A 301 4.14 11.90 2.88
CA THR A 301 4.09 12.44 1.50
C THR A 301 4.46 11.36 0.50
N SER A 302 4.12 11.57 -0.78
CA SER A 302 4.54 10.65 -1.85
C SER A 302 6.07 10.57 -1.98
N GLU A 303 6.78 11.67 -1.78
CA GLU A 303 8.25 11.67 -1.76
C GLU A 303 8.81 10.79 -0.63
N ASN A 304 8.28 10.94 0.60
CA ASN A 304 8.76 10.14 1.72
C ASN A 304 8.43 8.65 1.56
N MET A 305 7.29 8.32 0.97
CA MET A 305 6.94 6.93 0.68
C MET A 305 7.80 6.31 -0.43
N ALA A 306 8.29 7.13 -1.38
CA ALA A 306 9.32 6.68 -2.33
C ALA A 306 10.66 6.38 -1.64
N LYS A 307 11.11 7.27 -0.74
CA LYS A 307 12.30 7.03 0.08
C LYS A 307 12.17 5.74 0.92
N PHE A 308 10.99 5.50 1.49
CA PHE A 308 10.68 4.26 2.21
C PHE A 308 10.83 3.03 1.30
N ALA A 309 10.21 3.05 0.11
CA ALA A 309 10.32 1.95 -0.85
C ALA A 309 11.76 1.69 -1.27
N ILE A 310 12.52 2.74 -1.60
CA ILE A 310 13.92 2.64 -2.03
C ILE A 310 14.80 2.10 -0.90
N SER A 311 14.61 2.58 0.35
CA SER A 311 15.38 2.08 1.51
C SER A 311 15.06 0.61 1.81
N LEU A 312 13.82 0.16 1.60
CA LEU A 312 13.48 -1.27 1.69
C LEU A 312 14.17 -2.09 0.61
N MET A 313 14.16 -1.62 -0.66
CA MET A 313 14.83 -2.31 -1.77
C MET A 313 16.35 -2.32 -1.68
N LYS A 314 16.93 -1.38 -0.92
CA LYS A 314 18.37 -1.34 -0.58
C LYS A 314 18.71 -2.18 0.66
N TYR A 315 17.69 -2.71 1.34
CA TYR A 315 17.82 -3.46 2.59
C TYR A 315 18.40 -2.65 3.76
N ASP A 316 18.25 -1.33 3.75
CA ASP A 316 18.74 -0.43 4.80
C ASP A 316 17.94 -0.56 6.10
N ILE A 317 16.65 -0.93 6.00
CA ILE A 317 15.70 -1.03 7.12
C ILE A 317 15.50 -2.48 7.56
N LEU A 318 15.32 -3.38 6.61
CA LEU A 318 15.00 -4.79 6.83
C LEU A 318 15.80 -5.66 5.87
N SER A 319 16.34 -6.78 6.35
CA SER A 319 17.13 -7.68 5.50
C SER A 319 16.28 -8.29 4.38
N GLU A 320 16.94 -8.62 3.27
CA GLU A 320 16.31 -9.20 2.07
C GLU A 320 15.40 -10.38 2.38
N LYS A 321 15.88 -11.32 3.19
CA LYS A 321 15.14 -12.52 3.59
C LYS A 321 13.79 -12.18 4.22
N TYR A 322 13.76 -11.24 5.16
CA TYR A 322 12.54 -10.86 5.86
C TYR A 322 11.63 -10.00 4.98
N LEU A 323 12.19 -9.07 4.20
CA LEU A 323 11.42 -8.25 3.26
C LEU A 323 10.67 -9.13 2.24
N LYS A 324 11.38 -10.06 1.59
CA LYS A 324 10.78 -10.99 0.62
C LYS A 324 9.80 -11.99 1.24
N SER A 325 9.88 -12.23 2.54
CA SER A 325 8.93 -13.09 3.24
C SER A 325 7.59 -12.41 3.55
N MET A 326 7.51 -11.08 3.47
CA MET A 326 6.28 -10.34 3.81
C MET A 326 5.09 -10.74 2.95
N SER A 327 5.33 -11.02 1.68
CA SER A 327 4.29 -11.41 0.71
C SER A 327 3.86 -12.87 0.78
N LYS A 328 4.50 -13.71 1.64
CA LYS A 328 4.15 -15.13 1.69
C LYS A 328 2.68 -15.30 2.07
N ASN A 329 1.91 -15.89 1.14
CA ASN A 329 0.48 -16.12 1.37
C ASN A 329 0.24 -16.98 2.63
N ALA A 330 -0.60 -16.49 3.52
CA ALA A 330 -0.95 -17.17 4.76
C ALA A 330 -2.44 -17.49 4.89
N THR A 331 -3.31 -16.81 4.16
CA THR A 331 -4.77 -16.88 4.32
C THR A 331 -5.52 -17.26 3.05
N GLY A 332 -4.91 -17.01 1.88
CA GLY A 332 -5.56 -17.17 0.59
C GLY A 332 -5.69 -18.61 0.15
N ARG A 333 -6.88 -18.99 -0.25
CA ARG A 333 -7.21 -20.28 -0.83
C ARG A 333 -8.46 -20.16 -1.71
N PHE A 334 -8.69 -21.13 -2.57
CA PHE A 334 -9.96 -21.25 -3.27
C PHE A 334 -11.04 -21.77 -2.30
N ILE A 335 -12.23 -21.16 -2.34
CA ILE A 335 -13.39 -21.52 -1.52
C ILE A 335 -14.46 -22.03 -2.48
N GLU A 336 -14.69 -23.34 -2.50
CA GLU A 336 -15.62 -24.01 -3.42
C GLU A 336 -17.06 -23.52 -3.23
N GLU A 337 -17.50 -23.35 -1.98
CA GLU A 337 -18.87 -22.89 -1.64
C GLU A 337 -19.18 -21.49 -2.18
N LEU A 338 -18.15 -20.67 -2.38
CA LEU A 338 -18.26 -19.30 -2.94
C LEU A 338 -17.82 -19.23 -4.40
N ASN A 339 -17.31 -20.31 -4.97
CA ASN A 339 -16.67 -20.36 -6.28
C ASN A 339 -15.71 -19.18 -6.50
N SER A 340 -14.90 -18.90 -5.51
CA SER A 340 -14.02 -17.71 -5.49
C SER A 340 -12.82 -17.91 -4.58
N TYR A 341 -11.78 -17.11 -4.78
CA TYR A 341 -10.63 -17.10 -3.90
C TYR A 341 -10.88 -16.22 -2.68
N LYS A 342 -10.54 -16.73 -1.48
CA LYS A 342 -10.40 -15.91 -0.27
C LYS A 342 -9.29 -14.88 -0.48
N GLN A 343 -9.38 -13.73 0.20
CA GLN A 343 -8.33 -12.71 0.13
C GLN A 343 -6.97 -13.26 0.59
N PHE A 344 -5.94 -12.95 -0.18
CA PHE A 344 -4.57 -13.38 0.08
C PHE A 344 -3.84 -12.32 0.89
N PHE A 345 -3.43 -12.69 2.10
CA PHE A 345 -2.61 -11.87 2.97
C PHE A 345 -1.30 -12.56 3.31
N GLY A 346 -0.25 -11.74 3.40
CA GLY A 346 1.02 -12.05 4.03
C GLY A 346 1.12 -11.41 5.42
N GLN A 347 2.26 -10.79 5.70
CA GLN A 347 2.58 -10.23 7.02
C GLN A 347 2.10 -8.77 7.10
N LEU A 348 0.86 -8.56 7.53
CA LEU A 348 0.13 -7.29 7.57
C LEU A 348 0.08 -6.57 6.20
N CYS A 349 0.08 -7.32 5.12
CA CYS A 349 -0.01 -6.81 3.75
C CYS A 349 -0.81 -7.77 2.87
N TYR A 350 -1.23 -7.28 1.70
CA TYR A 350 -1.81 -8.12 0.65
C TYR A 350 -0.73 -8.89 -0.09
N SER A 351 -0.99 -10.16 -0.36
CA SER A 351 -0.21 -11.01 -1.25
C SER A 351 -0.89 -11.12 -2.62
N LYS A 352 -0.16 -11.61 -3.61
CA LYS A 352 -0.65 -11.85 -4.96
C LYS A 352 -1.83 -12.83 -4.96
N ASN A 353 -2.98 -12.43 -5.50
CA ASN A 353 -4.18 -13.26 -5.61
C ASN A 353 -4.33 -13.75 -7.06
N PRO A 354 -4.63 -15.03 -7.31
CA PRO A 354 -4.85 -15.55 -8.67
C PRO A 354 -5.98 -14.86 -9.43
N ASN A 355 -6.99 -14.35 -8.73
CA ASN A 355 -8.09 -13.62 -9.35
C ASN A 355 -7.66 -12.17 -9.67
N PRO A 356 -7.52 -11.79 -10.96
CA PRO A 356 -7.08 -10.45 -11.35
C PRO A 356 -8.06 -9.34 -10.97
N LYS A 357 -9.33 -9.68 -10.69
CA LYS A 357 -10.37 -8.74 -10.27
C LYS A 357 -10.39 -8.50 -8.76
N ALA A 358 -9.71 -9.36 -7.99
CA ALA A 358 -9.68 -9.29 -6.53
C ALA A 358 -8.26 -9.14 -5.97
N THR A 359 -7.25 -8.93 -6.82
CA THR A 359 -5.88 -8.74 -6.38
C THR A 359 -5.55 -7.27 -6.14
N GLU A 360 -4.97 -6.99 -4.99
CA GLU A 360 -4.35 -5.69 -4.67
C GLU A 360 -2.89 -5.62 -5.19
N VAL A 361 -2.30 -6.75 -5.56
CA VAL A 361 -0.94 -6.86 -6.10
C VAL A 361 -1.01 -7.10 -7.60
N TYR A 362 -0.44 -6.21 -8.39
CA TYR A 362 -0.44 -6.29 -9.85
C TYR A 362 0.26 -7.56 -10.35
N HIS A 363 -0.42 -8.35 -11.20
CA HIS A 363 0.03 -9.68 -11.61
C HIS A 363 1.42 -9.75 -12.27
N PRO A 364 1.84 -8.78 -13.11
CA PRO A 364 3.17 -8.76 -13.70
C PRO A 364 4.33 -8.67 -12.72
N LEU A 365 4.06 -8.24 -11.49
CA LEU A 365 5.11 -8.13 -10.46
C LEU A 365 5.58 -9.50 -9.99
N SER A 366 6.71 -9.57 -9.30
CA SER A 366 7.28 -10.82 -8.78
C SER A 366 6.39 -11.51 -7.75
N GLY A 367 6.70 -12.75 -7.43
CA GLY A 367 6.01 -13.51 -6.38
C GLY A 367 6.27 -13.01 -4.96
N THR A 368 7.31 -12.18 -4.78
CA THR A 368 7.63 -11.56 -3.49
C THR A 368 7.01 -10.18 -3.31
N SER A 369 6.20 -9.75 -4.27
CA SER A 369 5.52 -8.45 -4.23
C SER A 369 4.39 -8.42 -3.22
N PHE A 370 4.23 -7.28 -2.59
CA PHE A 370 3.13 -7.03 -1.66
C PHE A 370 2.56 -5.63 -1.84
N ALA A 371 1.35 -5.45 -1.35
CA ALA A 371 0.66 -4.17 -1.37
C ALA A 371 -0.08 -3.93 -0.05
N MET A 372 -0.39 -2.67 0.23
CA MET A 372 -1.28 -2.28 1.32
C MET A 372 -2.09 -1.05 0.95
N GLY A 373 -3.41 -1.13 1.12
CA GLY A 373 -4.32 -0.02 0.90
C GLY A 373 -4.68 0.73 2.17
N GLY A 374 -4.93 2.03 2.06
CA GLY A 374 -5.45 2.88 3.12
C GLY A 374 -6.91 3.29 2.89
N TYR A 375 -7.73 3.27 3.93
CA TYR A 375 -9.14 3.66 3.86
C TYR A 375 -9.35 5.06 3.28
N THR A 376 -8.45 5.98 3.56
CA THR A 376 -8.43 7.37 3.08
C THR A 376 -8.19 7.50 1.57
N GLY A 377 -7.75 6.43 0.90
CA GLY A 377 -7.58 6.35 -0.55
C GLY A 377 -6.17 5.99 -1.01
N ASN A 378 -5.25 5.80 -0.09
CA ASN A 378 -3.85 5.51 -0.42
C ASN A 378 -3.64 4.04 -0.84
N GLN A 379 -2.58 3.80 -1.59
CA GLN A 379 -2.07 2.47 -1.90
C GLN A 379 -0.55 2.47 -1.97
N PHE A 380 0.07 1.49 -1.36
CA PHE A 380 1.49 1.21 -1.47
C PHE A 380 1.70 -0.16 -2.08
N THR A 381 2.60 -0.26 -3.05
CA THR A 381 2.98 -1.52 -3.70
C THR A 381 4.50 -1.57 -3.83
N LEU A 382 5.09 -2.70 -3.45
CA LEU A 382 6.53 -2.94 -3.56
C LEU A 382 6.78 -4.31 -4.20
N ASP A 383 7.71 -4.35 -5.13
CA ASP A 383 8.28 -5.56 -5.72
C ASP A 383 9.78 -5.63 -5.38
N PRO A 384 10.15 -6.28 -4.27
CA PRO A 384 11.54 -6.32 -3.84
C PRO A 384 12.43 -7.19 -4.71
N GLU A 385 11.88 -8.11 -5.51
CA GLU A 385 12.68 -8.94 -6.43
C GLU A 385 13.04 -8.19 -7.72
N ASN A 386 12.07 -7.48 -8.31
CA ASN A 386 12.29 -6.68 -9.50
C ASN A 386 12.73 -5.25 -9.21
N ASN A 387 12.74 -4.83 -7.93
CA ASN A 387 13.12 -3.49 -7.50
C ASN A 387 12.26 -2.37 -8.13
N VAL A 388 10.93 -2.55 -8.12
CA VAL A 388 9.97 -1.53 -8.54
C VAL A 388 8.95 -1.23 -7.45
N PHE A 389 8.41 -0.02 -7.46
CA PHE A 389 7.42 0.40 -6.47
C PHE A 389 6.42 1.40 -7.06
N ALA A 390 5.30 1.56 -6.37
CA ALA A 390 4.39 2.68 -6.51
C ALA A 390 3.74 3.01 -5.16
N PHE A 391 3.62 4.29 -4.84
CA PHE A 391 2.78 4.81 -3.78
C PHE A 391 1.81 5.82 -4.37
N LEU A 392 0.53 5.67 -4.07
CA LEU A 392 -0.52 6.60 -4.43
C LEU A 392 -1.12 7.17 -3.16
N GLY A 393 -0.93 8.47 -2.93
CA GLY A 393 -1.54 9.25 -1.86
C GLY A 393 -2.81 9.95 -2.35
N SER A 394 -3.88 9.89 -1.56
CA SER A 394 -5.17 10.47 -1.87
C SER A 394 -6.02 10.71 -0.62
N ASN A 395 -7.02 11.57 -0.73
CA ASN A 395 -8.00 11.85 0.33
C ASN A 395 -9.44 11.63 -0.16
N ARG A 396 -9.69 10.45 -0.74
CA ARG A 396 -10.99 10.08 -1.33
C ARG A 396 -12.19 10.21 -0.39
N THR A 397 -11.96 10.23 0.91
CA THR A 397 -13.03 10.31 1.92
C THR A 397 -13.51 11.75 2.20
N ASN A 398 -12.74 12.76 1.80
CA ASN A 398 -13.03 14.14 2.12
C ASN A 398 -14.29 14.65 1.39
N ASN A 399 -15.32 15.04 2.13
CA ASN A 399 -16.61 15.51 1.60
C ASN A 399 -17.25 14.53 0.62
N ARG A 400 -17.13 13.21 0.85
CA ARG A 400 -17.62 12.14 -0.03
C ARG A 400 -18.29 11.01 0.73
N VAL A 401 -19.18 10.30 0.04
CA VAL A 401 -19.76 9.07 0.56
C VAL A 401 -18.75 7.95 0.35
N ALA A 402 -18.09 7.55 1.44
CA ALA A 402 -16.98 6.58 1.42
C ALA A 402 -17.42 5.13 1.60
N ASN A 403 -18.61 4.90 2.17
CA ASN A 403 -19.17 3.56 2.38
C ASN A 403 -20.69 3.58 2.23
N ILE A 404 -21.21 2.64 1.44
CA ILE A 404 -22.64 2.46 1.15
C ILE A 404 -23.13 1.05 1.45
N SER A 405 -22.49 0.33 2.37
CA SER A 405 -22.89 -1.03 2.74
C SER A 405 -24.35 -1.05 3.22
N GLY A 406 -25.20 -1.85 2.54
CA GLY A 406 -26.64 -1.91 2.80
C GLY A 406 -27.49 -0.78 2.23
N PHE A 407 -26.89 0.17 1.49
CA PHE A 407 -27.65 1.22 0.81
C PHE A 407 -28.28 0.71 -0.47
N ASP A 408 -29.46 1.22 -0.81
CA ASP A 408 -30.17 0.92 -2.06
C ASP A 408 -29.44 1.55 -3.25
N LYS A 409 -28.74 0.72 -4.01
CA LYS A 409 -27.92 1.15 -5.15
C LYS A 409 -28.73 1.77 -6.30
N SER A 410 -30.04 1.53 -6.38
CA SER A 410 -30.91 2.16 -7.38
C SER A 410 -31.05 3.67 -7.19
N LYS A 411 -30.69 4.19 -6.00
CA LYS A 411 -30.70 5.62 -5.67
C LYS A 411 -29.39 6.34 -6.00
N ILE A 412 -28.39 5.63 -6.56
CA ILE A 412 -27.16 6.21 -7.04
C ILE A 412 -27.40 6.81 -8.43
N LYS A 413 -27.07 8.08 -8.59
CA LYS A 413 -27.12 8.75 -9.90
C LYS A 413 -25.79 8.53 -10.62
N HIS A 414 -25.84 7.99 -11.82
CA HIS A 414 -24.68 7.69 -12.66
C HIS A 414 -24.57 8.71 -13.79
N PHE A 415 -23.35 9.14 -14.09
CA PHE A 415 -23.01 10.07 -15.17
C PHE A 415 -22.18 9.36 -16.26
N PRO A 416 -22.23 9.84 -17.54
CA PRO A 416 -21.43 9.25 -18.61
C PRO A 416 -19.91 9.21 -18.35
N SER A 417 -19.40 10.17 -17.57
CA SER A 417 -17.98 10.21 -17.15
C SER A 417 -17.59 9.10 -16.16
N GLY A 418 -18.53 8.29 -15.67
CA GLY A 418 -18.30 7.34 -14.58
C GLY A 418 -18.42 7.94 -13.18
N LYS A 419 -18.67 9.26 -13.07
CA LYS A 419 -18.99 9.92 -11.80
C LYS A 419 -20.31 9.36 -11.25
N GLU A 420 -20.34 9.19 -9.94
CA GLU A 420 -21.53 8.75 -9.20
C GLU A 420 -21.86 9.74 -8.08
N THR A 421 -23.14 10.03 -7.87
CA THR A 421 -23.59 10.88 -6.75
C THR A 421 -24.75 10.25 -6.00
N ILE A 422 -24.88 10.66 -4.74
CA ILE A 422 -25.97 10.25 -3.85
C ILE A 422 -26.60 11.53 -3.28
N LEU A 423 -27.92 11.64 -3.38
CA LEU A 423 -28.68 12.72 -2.78
C LEU A 423 -28.92 12.42 -1.29
N ILE A 424 -28.43 13.29 -0.41
CA ILE A 424 -28.63 13.21 1.04
C ILE A 424 -29.28 14.53 1.49
N GLY A 425 -30.52 14.45 1.93
CA GLY A 425 -31.33 15.65 2.12
C GLY A 425 -31.54 16.39 0.79
N ASN A 426 -31.08 17.65 0.72
CA ASN A 426 -31.17 18.49 -0.48
C ASN A 426 -29.83 18.70 -1.19
N LYS A 427 -28.78 17.93 -0.82
CA LYS A 427 -27.45 18.09 -1.38
C LYS A 427 -26.95 16.79 -2.02
N GLU A 428 -26.39 16.90 -3.22
CA GLU A 428 -25.69 15.78 -3.87
C GLU A 428 -24.25 15.67 -3.36
N TYR A 429 -23.82 14.44 -3.03
CA TYR A 429 -22.45 14.11 -2.64
C TYR A 429 -21.86 13.09 -3.59
N ILE A 430 -20.58 13.20 -3.90
CA ILE A 430 -19.85 12.23 -4.70
C ILE A 430 -19.82 10.90 -3.95
N ASN A 431 -20.15 9.80 -4.66
CA ASN A 431 -19.96 8.44 -4.17
C ASN A 431 -18.54 7.96 -4.49
N SER A 432 -17.73 7.79 -3.47
CA SER A 432 -16.36 7.24 -3.59
C SER A 432 -16.23 5.82 -3.03
N SER A 433 -17.34 5.14 -2.79
CA SER A 433 -17.31 3.76 -2.24
C SER A 433 -16.64 2.75 -3.17
N THR A 434 -16.64 3.01 -4.49
CA THR A 434 -15.99 2.18 -5.52
C THR A 434 -14.59 2.68 -5.90
N TYR A 435 -14.05 3.66 -5.19
CA TYR A 435 -12.76 4.30 -5.50
C TYR A 435 -11.63 3.30 -5.72
N SER A 436 -11.50 2.27 -4.90
CA SER A 436 -10.37 1.33 -5.00
C SER A 436 -10.30 0.65 -6.37
N SER A 437 -11.44 0.25 -6.94
CA SER A 437 -11.48 -0.35 -8.29
C SER A 437 -11.16 0.66 -9.41
N LYS A 438 -11.46 1.93 -9.21
CA LYS A 438 -11.18 3.01 -10.18
C LYS A 438 -9.74 3.50 -10.11
N ARG A 439 -9.18 3.58 -8.90
CA ARG A 439 -7.76 3.87 -8.64
C ARG A 439 -6.83 2.88 -9.34
N ASP A 440 -7.23 1.61 -9.46
CA ASP A 440 -6.40 0.53 -9.99
C ASP A 440 -5.91 0.79 -11.42
N GLU A 441 -6.64 1.54 -12.22
CA GLU A 441 -6.18 1.92 -13.56
C GLU A 441 -4.92 2.79 -13.49
N ALA A 442 -4.94 3.84 -12.68
CA ALA A 442 -3.77 4.71 -12.47
C ALA A 442 -2.58 3.93 -11.89
N LEU A 443 -2.83 3.04 -10.90
CA LEU A 443 -1.78 2.20 -10.31
C LEU A 443 -1.16 1.24 -11.33
N ARG A 444 -1.97 0.61 -12.18
CA ARG A 444 -1.46 -0.31 -13.21
C ARG A 444 -0.62 0.44 -14.25
N CYS A 445 -1.03 1.64 -14.66
CA CYS A 445 -0.21 2.50 -15.53
C CYS A 445 1.15 2.83 -14.89
N THR A 446 1.18 3.22 -13.62
CA THR A 446 2.44 3.55 -12.92
C THR A 446 3.35 2.33 -12.74
N LEU A 447 2.81 1.18 -12.36
CA LEU A 447 3.60 -0.04 -12.20
C LEU A 447 4.10 -0.60 -13.53
N LYS A 448 3.28 -0.52 -14.59
CA LYS A 448 3.72 -0.83 -15.97
C LYS A 448 4.88 0.07 -16.39
N LEU A 449 4.77 1.37 -16.11
CA LEU A 449 5.82 2.34 -16.44
C LEU A 449 7.09 2.09 -15.62
N SER A 450 6.97 1.73 -14.32
CA SER A 450 8.12 1.33 -13.50
C SER A 450 8.84 0.10 -14.07
N LEU A 451 8.10 -0.91 -14.56
CA LEU A 451 8.69 -2.07 -15.26
C LEU A 451 9.35 -1.68 -16.61
N SER A 452 8.79 -0.68 -17.30
CA SER A 452 9.38 -0.14 -18.53
C SER A 452 10.69 0.59 -18.23
N TYR A 453 10.78 1.33 -17.15
CA TYR A 453 12.02 1.98 -16.69
C TYR A 453 13.06 0.95 -16.25
N LEU A 454 12.63 -0.10 -15.56
CA LEU A 454 13.52 -1.21 -15.23
C LEU A 454 14.08 -1.91 -16.49
N PHE A 455 13.25 -2.10 -17.52
CA PHE A 455 13.70 -2.64 -18.81
C PHE A 455 14.73 -1.73 -19.48
N LEU A 456 14.51 -0.41 -19.46
CA LEU A 456 15.48 0.56 -19.98
C LEU A 456 16.80 0.51 -19.20
N GLU A 457 16.77 0.46 -17.87
CA GLU A 457 17.96 0.30 -17.03
C GLU A 457 18.72 -1.00 -17.37
N TYR A 458 17.98 -2.09 -17.52
CA TYR A 458 18.57 -3.39 -17.90
C TYR A 458 19.24 -3.33 -19.28
N TYR A 459 18.59 -2.68 -20.25
CA TYR A 459 19.13 -2.48 -21.60
C TYR A 459 20.44 -1.68 -21.57
N VAL A 460 20.45 -0.54 -20.90
CA VAL A 460 21.64 0.33 -20.81
C VAL A 460 22.80 -0.40 -20.12
N ASN A 461 22.54 -1.03 -18.97
CA ASN A 461 23.56 -1.77 -18.21
C ASN A 461 24.14 -2.95 -19.01
N THR A 462 23.33 -3.63 -19.83
CA THR A 462 23.82 -4.76 -20.67
C THR A 462 24.76 -4.25 -21.75
N LEU A 463 24.41 -3.13 -22.40
CA LEU A 463 25.28 -2.53 -23.41
C LEU A 463 26.61 -2.02 -22.85
N GLU A 464 26.59 -1.39 -21.67
CA GLU A 464 27.80 -0.93 -20.98
C GLU A 464 28.74 -2.10 -20.65
N ASN A 465 28.20 -3.20 -20.13
CA ASN A 465 28.97 -4.39 -19.83
C ASN A 465 29.58 -5.07 -21.10
N GLU A 466 28.86 -5.08 -22.21
CA GLU A 466 29.39 -5.58 -23.50
C GLU A 466 30.55 -4.72 -24.00
N ILE A 467 30.49 -3.40 -23.86
CA ILE A 467 31.56 -2.46 -24.23
C ILE A 467 32.81 -2.71 -23.38
N ASP A 468 32.68 -2.88 -22.07
CA ASP A 468 33.80 -3.15 -21.17
C ASP A 468 34.52 -4.47 -21.50
N LEU A 469 33.77 -5.48 -21.91
CA LEU A 469 34.34 -6.79 -22.30
C LEU A 469 35.03 -6.79 -23.67
N THR A 470 34.60 -5.95 -24.59
CA THR A 470 35.10 -5.93 -25.97
C THR A 470 36.17 -4.86 -26.24
N GLY A 471 36.30 -3.88 -25.36
CA GLY A 471 37.31 -2.78 -25.48
C GLY A 471 37.10 -1.86 -26.69
N THR A 472 35.95 -1.93 -27.36
CA THR A 472 35.60 -1.13 -28.52
C THR A 472 34.57 -0.05 -28.16
N TYR A 473 35.00 1.21 -28.17
CA TYR A 473 34.12 2.37 -28.11
C TYR A 473 33.26 2.44 -29.37
N SER A 474 32.04 1.99 -29.35
CA SER A 474 31.02 2.49 -30.27
C SER A 474 30.10 3.46 -29.48
N ARG A 475 30.25 4.75 -29.77
CA ARG A 475 29.32 5.78 -29.28
C ARG A 475 27.96 5.54 -29.93
N HIS A 476 27.05 4.89 -29.21
CA HIS A 476 25.63 4.90 -29.51
C HIS A 476 24.90 4.84 -28.15
N ILE A 477 24.81 5.98 -27.48
CA ILE A 477 23.90 6.27 -26.40
C ILE A 477 23.19 7.58 -26.72
#